data_df58b686e8427cf51ec698ca23b6d712
#
_entry.id   df58b686e8427cf51ec698ca23b6d712
#
_cell.length_a   1.000
_cell.length_b   1.000
_cell.length_c   1.000
_cell.angle_alpha   90.00
_cell.angle_beta   90.00
_cell.angle_gamma   90.00
#
_symmetry.space_group_name_H-M   'P 1'
#
loop_
_entity.id
_entity.type
_entity.pdbx_description
1 polymer ?
#
loop_
_entity_poly.entity_id
_entity_poly.type
_entity_poly.pdbx_seq_one_letter_code
_entity_poly.pdbx_strand_id
1 'polypeptide(L)'
;MKKILFLYVLISLKTYAQKSDFKHINFANADSIANSYKNENLKSLPKLALLLTKNLDTDAEKFRAIYIWVCKNIKGDHAAVSKNTRKRTRFKNDSIKLNLWNKSFNKVLFKKLLKNKKTVCTGYAYLIRELCSLANIEAKIIDGYGRSPEVNIGELSIPNHSWNAIKLNTKWYLADATWSSGYTDLNRNTFILDYNDGYFLTEPQLFLKSHYPLVEKWKLLQDDVSSTLNFVNAPLVYGETFKLQIITIYPIEMKNNISKDEDFFFQLQENNELDLSQIDIQIENFPYTKPISISLAP
;
A
#
# COMPACT_ATOMS: atom_id res chain seq x y z
N MET A 1 24.08 -55.93 9.12
CA MET A 1 23.34 -54.80 9.67
C MET A 1 23.35 -53.65 8.65
N LYS A 2 22.22 -53.45 7.93
CA LYS A 2 22.08 -52.35 6.96
C LYS A 2 21.73 -51.08 7.72
N LYS A 3 22.63 -50.08 7.71
CA LYS A 3 22.34 -48.75 8.25
C LYS A 3 21.41 -48.03 7.28
N ILE A 4 20.18 -47.77 7.70
CA ILE A 4 19.19 -46.93 6.96
C ILE A 4 19.57 -45.49 7.32
N LEU A 5 20.06 -44.75 6.31
CA LEU A 5 20.34 -43.33 6.41
C LEU A 5 18.99 -42.58 6.15
N PHE A 6 18.40 -42.01 7.20
CA PHE A 6 17.25 -41.11 7.07
C PHE A 6 17.75 -39.73 6.59
N LEU A 7 17.51 -39.45 5.31
CA LEU A 7 17.72 -38.11 4.75
C LEU A 7 16.52 -37.23 5.13
N TYR A 8 16.66 -36.39 6.15
CA TYR A 8 15.70 -35.34 6.46
C TYR A 8 15.83 -34.24 5.41
N VAL A 9 14.96 -34.25 4.39
CA VAL A 9 14.79 -33.12 3.49
C VAL A 9 13.98 -32.06 4.24
N LEU A 10 14.66 -31.06 4.79
CA LEU A 10 14.03 -29.84 5.27
C LEU A 10 13.48 -29.07 4.05
N ILE A 11 12.23 -29.35 3.67
CA ILE A 11 11.48 -28.51 2.74
C ILE A 11 11.20 -27.21 3.49
N SER A 12 12.03 -26.20 3.30
CA SER A 12 11.70 -24.85 3.70
C SER A 12 10.52 -24.38 2.85
N LEU A 13 9.31 -24.57 3.34
CA LEU A 13 8.13 -23.89 2.80
C LEU A 13 8.38 -22.40 2.97
N LYS A 14 8.83 -21.76 1.91
CA LYS A 14 8.94 -20.29 1.87
C LYS A 14 7.52 -19.75 1.77
N THR A 15 6.91 -19.51 2.92
CA THR A 15 5.59 -18.88 3.00
C THR A 15 5.74 -17.39 2.75
N TYR A 16 4.98 -16.86 1.81
CA TYR A 16 4.88 -15.42 1.60
C TYR A 16 4.31 -14.75 2.86
N ALA A 17 4.74 -13.52 3.12
CA ALA A 17 4.17 -12.71 4.18
C ALA A 17 2.80 -12.20 3.72
N GLN A 18 1.74 -12.56 4.41
CA GLN A 18 0.37 -12.27 4.01
C GLN A 18 -0.46 -11.75 5.19
N LYS A 19 -1.45 -10.92 4.91
CA LYS A 19 -2.45 -10.49 5.90
C LYS A 19 -3.13 -11.71 6.56
N SER A 20 -3.29 -12.78 5.79
CA SER A 20 -3.81 -14.07 6.27
C SER A 20 -3.01 -14.70 7.41
N ASP A 21 -1.72 -14.37 7.56
CA ASP A 21 -0.90 -14.84 8.69
C ASP A 21 -1.46 -14.35 10.04
N PHE A 22 -2.27 -13.29 10.03
CA PHE A 22 -2.85 -12.67 11.23
C PHE A 22 -4.37 -12.86 11.37
N LYS A 23 -5.00 -13.77 10.62
CA LYS A 23 -6.45 -14.06 10.74
C LYS A 23 -6.87 -14.48 12.15
N HIS A 24 -5.95 -15.04 12.92
CA HIS A 24 -6.19 -15.47 14.31
C HIS A 24 -6.14 -14.31 15.32
N ILE A 25 -5.70 -13.11 14.93
CA ILE A 25 -5.59 -11.94 15.81
C ILE A 25 -6.82 -11.07 15.68
N ASN A 26 -7.47 -10.79 16.83
CA ASN A 26 -8.53 -9.79 16.91
C ASN A 26 -7.93 -8.41 17.17
N PHE A 27 -7.94 -7.54 16.18
CA PHE A 27 -7.40 -6.19 16.28
C PHE A 27 -8.33 -5.16 16.98
N ALA A 28 -9.52 -5.56 17.45
CA ALA A 28 -10.48 -4.62 18.03
C ALA A 28 -9.94 -3.82 19.23
N ASN A 29 -9.10 -4.45 20.08
CA ASN A 29 -8.44 -3.78 21.18
C ASN A 29 -7.43 -2.73 20.69
N ALA A 30 -6.59 -3.07 19.72
CA ALA A 30 -5.64 -2.14 19.12
C ALA A 30 -6.33 -0.94 18.46
N ASP A 31 -7.42 -1.18 17.75
CA ASP A 31 -8.24 -0.13 17.10
C ASP A 31 -8.90 0.77 18.15
N SER A 32 -9.39 0.20 19.27
CA SER A 32 -9.97 0.94 20.38
C SER A 32 -8.94 1.85 21.07
N ILE A 33 -7.73 1.33 21.33
CA ILE A 33 -6.63 2.11 21.89
C ILE A 33 -6.27 3.28 20.97
N ALA A 34 -6.11 3.04 19.67
CA ALA A 34 -5.80 4.09 18.69
C ALA A 34 -6.87 5.20 18.69
N ASN A 35 -8.15 4.82 18.75
CA ASN A 35 -9.27 5.77 18.80
C ASN A 35 -9.33 6.56 20.12
N SER A 36 -8.95 5.96 21.26
CA SER A 36 -8.90 6.63 22.55
C SER A 36 -7.91 7.79 22.59
N TYR A 37 -6.82 7.68 21.82
CA TYR A 37 -5.79 8.71 21.74
C TYR A 37 -5.87 9.59 20.48
N LYS A 38 -7.02 9.67 19.80
CA LYS A 38 -7.22 10.45 18.56
C LYS A 38 -6.79 11.93 18.65
N ASN A 39 -6.86 12.53 19.83
CA ASN A 39 -6.50 13.94 20.04
C ASN A 39 -5.04 14.15 20.46
N GLU A 40 -4.26 13.07 20.69
CA GLU A 40 -2.86 13.20 21.11
C GLU A 40 -2.03 13.92 20.03
N ASN A 41 -1.05 14.70 20.47
CA ASN A 41 -0.21 15.49 19.58
C ASN A 41 1.13 14.80 19.27
N LEU A 42 1.90 15.35 18.33
CA LEU A 42 3.21 14.84 17.91
C LEU A 42 4.40 15.53 18.62
N LYS A 43 4.18 16.23 19.76
CA LYS A 43 5.26 16.91 20.48
C LYS A 43 6.22 15.90 21.14
N SER A 44 5.71 14.74 21.53
CA SER A 44 6.51 13.65 22.09
C SER A 44 6.11 12.33 21.44
N LEU A 45 6.88 11.91 20.44
CA LEU A 45 6.68 10.60 19.79
C LEU A 45 6.89 9.42 20.75
N PRO A 46 7.87 9.45 21.71
CA PRO A 46 8.00 8.38 22.70
C PRO A 46 6.75 8.23 23.57
N LYS A 47 6.15 9.34 24.03
CA LYS A 47 4.89 9.28 24.78
C LYS A 47 3.77 8.68 23.94
N LEU A 48 3.62 9.11 22.69
CA LEU A 48 2.58 8.59 21.80
C LEU A 48 2.75 7.09 21.55
N ALA A 49 3.96 6.66 21.23
CA ALA A 49 4.26 5.23 21.01
C ALA A 49 3.91 4.39 22.25
N LEU A 50 4.32 4.85 23.43
CA LEU A 50 3.98 4.16 24.69
C LEU A 50 2.47 4.07 24.91
N LEU A 51 1.72 5.17 24.71
CA LEU A 51 0.26 5.19 24.88
C LEU A 51 -0.43 4.22 23.92
N LEU A 52 0.04 4.09 22.69
CA LEU A 52 -0.54 3.22 21.68
C LEU A 52 -0.20 1.73 21.88
N THR A 53 0.90 1.40 22.59
CA THR A 53 1.43 0.03 22.56
C THR A 53 1.55 -0.66 23.91
N LYS A 54 1.56 0.08 25.04
CA LYS A 54 1.85 -0.48 26.39
C LYS A 54 0.90 -1.58 26.87
N ASN A 55 -0.33 -1.62 26.35
CA ASN A 55 -1.37 -2.57 26.75
C ASN A 55 -1.67 -3.59 25.63
N LEU A 56 -0.71 -3.83 24.74
CA LEU A 56 -0.82 -4.78 23.64
C LEU A 56 0.34 -5.78 23.73
N ASP A 57 0.04 -7.04 23.49
CA ASP A 57 1.01 -8.13 23.72
C ASP A 57 1.86 -8.37 22.47
N THR A 58 1.25 -8.45 21.30
CA THR A 58 1.94 -8.82 20.06
C THR A 58 2.41 -7.60 19.25
N ASP A 59 3.49 -7.76 18.51
CA ASP A 59 3.98 -6.70 17.62
C ASP A 59 2.99 -6.37 16.50
N ALA A 60 2.17 -7.33 16.08
CA ALA A 60 1.12 -7.10 15.11
C ALA A 60 0.01 -6.16 15.65
N GLU A 61 -0.42 -6.36 16.91
CA GLU A 61 -1.38 -5.47 17.56
C GLU A 61 -0.79 -4.07 17.82
N LYS A 62 0.46 -3.99 18.28
CA LYS A 62 1.17 -2.71 18.48
C LYS A 62 1.27 -1.95 17.17
N PHE A 63 1.67 -2.64 16.08
CA PHE A 63 1.71 -2.02 14.76
C PHE A 63 0.31 -1.59 14.28
N ARG A 64 -0.73 -2.40 14.53
CA ARG A 64 -2.11 -2.03 14.20
C ARG A 64 -2.53 -0.74 14.87
N ALA A 65 -2.30 -0.58 16.17
CA ALA A 65 -2.65 0.63 16.92
C ALA A 65 -1.90 1.86 16.38
N ILE A 66 -0.60 1.74 16.09
CA ILE A 66 0.21 2.79 15.47
C ILE A 66 -0.36 3.16 14.10
N TYR A 67 -0.64 2.17 13.25
CA TYR A 67 -1.11 2.36 11.89
C TYR A 67 -2.47 3.07 11.84
N ILE A 68 -3.45 2.57 12.61
CA ILE A 68 -4.77 3.18 12.71
C ILE A 68 -4.68 4.62 13.22
N TRP A 69 -3.87 4.85 14.26
CA TRP A 69 -3.70 6.19 14.78
C TRP A 69 -3.16 7.15 13.72
N VAL A 70 -2.12 6.75 13.00
CA VAL A 70 -1.52 7.56 11.92
C VAL A 70 -2.55 7.82 10.83
N CYS A 71 -3.22 6.79 10.32
CA CYS A 71 -4.20 6.93 9.24
C CYS A 71 -5.36 7.84 9.60
N LYS A 72 -5.85 7.80 10.84
CA LYS A 72 -7.02 8.58 11.27
C LYS A 72 -6.71 9.98 11.80
N ASN A 73 -5.43 10.29 12.09
CA ASN A 73 -5.05 11.56 12.69
C ASN A 73 -4.17 12.45 11.83
N ILE A 74 -3.54 11.90 10.78
CA ILE A 74 -2.70 12.66 9.87
C ILE A 74 -3.48 12.90 8.58
N LYS A 75 -3.40 14.13 8.06
CA LYS A 75 -4.08 14.55 6.83
C LYS A 75 -3.08 14.70 5.67
N GLY A 76 -3.51 14.35 4.48
CA GLY A 76 -2.77 14.62 3.26
C GLY A 76 -2.61 16.12 2.99
N ASP A 77 -1.48 16.51 2.43
CA ASP A 77 -1.17 17.91 2.04
C ASP A 77 -1.06 18.03 0.53
N HIS A 78 -2.20 18.15 -0.15
CA HIS A 78 -2.25 18.26 -1.60
C HIS A 78 -1.39 19.42 -2.14
N ALA A 79 -1.41 20.59 -1.49
CA ALA A 79 -0.58 21.72 -1.91
C ALA A 79 0.93 21.42 -1.83
N ALA A 80 1.35 20.66 -0.80
CA ALA A 80 2.73 20.19 -0.69
C ALA A 80 3.05 19.13 -1.75
N VAL A 81 2.14 18.20 -2.05
CA VAL A 81 2.27 17.22 -3.15
C VAL A 81 2.48 17.95 -4.46
N SER A 82 1.58 18.84 -4.86
CA SER A 82 1.65 19.57 -6.13
C SER A 82 2.93 20.41 -6.26
N LYS A 83 3.33 21.08 -5.17
CA LYS A 83 4.60 21.83 -5.12
C LYS A 83 5.81 20.92 -5.30
N ASN A 84 5.82 19.77 -4.62
CA ASN A 84 6.92 18.80 -4.67
C ASN A 84 7.04 18.19 -6.07
N THR A 85 5.95 17.71 -6.63
CA THR A 85 5.90 17.12 -7.98
C THR A 85 6.45 18.10 -9.01
N ARG A 86 5.93 19.35 -9.05
CA ARG A 86 6.39 20.37 -9.98
C ARG A 86 7.89 20.66 -9.87
N LYS A 87 8.43 20.73 -8.64
CA LYS A 87 9.86 20.99 -8.42
C LYS A 87 10.73 19.81 -8.80
N ARG A 88 10.31 18.60 -8.45
CA ARG A 88 11.04 17.38 -8.81
C ARG A 88 11.04 17.14 -10.31
N THR A 89 9.94 17.36 -11.00
CA THR A 89 9.86 17.30 -12.48
C THR A 89 10.79 18.32 -13.11
N ARG A 90 10.83 19.56 -12.59
CA ARG A 90 11.76 20.60 -13.07
C ARG A 90 13.23 20.19 -12.92
N PHE A 91 13.58 19.46 -11.88
CA PHE A 91 14.95 19.07 -11.56
C PHE A 91 15.29 17.62 -11.96
N LYS A 92 14.40 16.92 -12.69
CA LYS A 92 14.55 15.48 -12.99
C LYS A 92 15.89 15.13 -13.66
N ASN A 93 16.45 16.04 -14.46
CA ASN A 93 17.73 15.86 -15.17
C ASN A 93 18.92 16.50 -14.44
N ASP A 94 18.75 17.00 -13.21
CA ASP A 94 19.79 17.60 -12.39
C ASP A 94 19.76 16.99 -10.99
N SER A 95 20.54 15.92 -10.82
CA SER A 95 20.57 15.13 -9.57
C SER A 95 20.99 15.96 -8.36
N ILE A 96 21.86 16.94 -8.53
CA ILE A 96 22.34 17.81 -7.45
C ILE A 96 21.20 18.71 -6.98
N LYS A 97 20.53 19.41 -7.90
CA LYS A 97 19.38 20.25 -7.55
C LYS A 97 18.22 19.44 -7.00
N LEU A 98 17.96 18.24 -7.54
CA LEU A 98 16.93 17.34 -7.04
C LEU A 98 17.21 16.93 -5.60
N ASN A 99 18.44 16.53 -5.28
CA ASN A 99 18.83 16.16 -3.93
C ASN A 99 18.76 17.33 -2.94
N LEU A 100 19.22 18.51 -3.33
CA LEU A 100 19.12 19.72 -2.51
C LEU A 100 17.65 20.09 -2.24
N TRP A 101 16.80 20.02 -3.27
CA TRP A 101 15.36 20.21 -3.11
C TRP A 101 14.76 19.20 -2.12
N ASN A 102 14.99 17.91 -2.32
CA ASN A 102 14.44 16.86 -1.45
C ASN A 102 14.86 17.08 0.00
N LYS A 103 16.12 17.36 0.27
CA LYS A 103 16.62 17.64 1.64
C LYS A 103 15.93 18.86 2.27
N SER A 104 15.80 19.97 1.53
CA SER A 104 15.15 21.18 2.05
C SER A 104 13.65 21.00 2.24
N PHE A 105 13.00 20.34 1.29
CA PHE A 105 11.58 20.06 1.35
C PHE A 105 11.22 19.17 2.53
N ASN A 106 11.98 18.08 2.77
CA ASN A 106 11.74 17.18 3.89
C ASN A 106 11.84 17.89 5.25
N LYS A 107 12.77 18.83 5.44
CA LYS A 107 12.85 19.62 6.69
C LYS A 107 11.56 20.42 6.94
N VAL A 108 11.03 21.06 5.91
CA VAL A 108 9.77 21.83 6.00
C VAL A 108 8.60 20.90 6.25
N LEU A 109 8.56 19.77 5.54
CA LEU A 109 7.51 18.75 5.63
C LEU A 109 7.40 18.17 7.05
N PHE A 110 8.52 17.75 7.63
CA PHE A 110 8.53 17.19 8.99
C PHE A 110 8.14 18.21 10.05
N LYS A 111 8.61 19.47 9.93
CA LYS A 111 8.16 20.55 10.82
C LYS A 111 6.65 20.76 10.74
N LYS A 112 6.07 20.72 9.53
CA LYS A 112 4.63 20.84 9.30
C LYS A 112 3.85 19.65 9.84
N LEU A 113 4.35 18.43 9.64
CA LEU A 113 3.77 17.21 10.21
C LEU A 113 3.66 17.30 11.73
N LEU A 114 4.76 17.58 12.41
CA LEU A 114 4.79 17.64 13.88
C LEU A 114 3.89 18.73 14.47
N LYS A 115 3.76 19.87 13.76
CA LYS A 115 2.96 21.00 14.22
C LYS A 115 1.47 20.87 13.87
N ASN A 116 1.16 20.43 12.64
CA ASN A 116 -0.17 20.57 12.06
C ASN A 116 -0.82 19.21 11.73
N LYS A 117 -0.15 18.08 11.99
CA LYS A 117 -0.62 16.73 11.59
C LYS A 117 -1.00 16.67 10.10
N LYS A 118 -0.20 17.31 9.23
CA LYS A 118 -0.43 17.39 7.79
C LYS A 118 0.86 17.15 7.02
N THR A 119 0.83 16.20 6.05
CA THR A 119 2.04 15.78 5.35
C THR A 119 1.76 15.14 3.99
N VAL A 120 2.80 14.64 3.32
CA VAL A 120 2.75 13.80 2.11
C VAL A 120 3.23 12.37 2.43
N CYS A 121 3.22 11.46 1.47
CA CYS A 121 3.60 10.05 1.65
C CYS A 121 4.91 9.85 2.45
N THR A 122 5.97 10.58 2.13
CA THR A 122 7.25 10.49 2.85
C THR A 122 7.10 10.79 4.36
N GLY A 123 6.21 11.72 4.74
CA GLY A 123 5.97 12.04 6.14
C GLY A 123 5.13 10.99 6.85
N TYR A 124 4.16 10.37 6.18
CA TYR A 124 3.43 9.20 6.70
C TYR A 124 4.40 8.04 6.95
N ALA A 125 5.19 7.68 5.94
CA ALA A 125 6.16 6.59 6.05
C ALA A 125 7.21 6.84 7.14
N TYR A 126 7.66 8.08 7.29
CA TYR A 126 8.55 8.49 8.37
C TYR A 126 7.89 8.29 9.74
N LEU A 127 6.67 8.77 9.94
CA LEU A 127 5.98 8.69 11.24
C LEU A 127 5.72 7.23 11.65
N ILE A 128 5.29 6.39 10.73
CA ILE A 128 5.15 4.94 10.95
C ILE A 128 6.49 4.35 11.41
N ARG A 129 7.58 4.60 10.68
CA ARG A 129 8.91 4.07 11.05
C ARG A 129 9.34 4.51 12.43
N GLU A 130 9.19 5.78 12.78
CA GLU A 130 9.61 6.30 14.08
C GLU A 130 8.78 5.72 15.22
N LEU A 131 7.45 5.66 15.09
CA LEU A 131 6.60 5.07 16.12
C LEU A 131 6.84 3.56 16.28
N CYS A 132 7.06 2.84 15.19
CA CYS A 132 7.46 1.42 15.21
C CYS A 132 8.80 1.22 15.91
N SER A 133 9.81 2.05 15.59
CA SER A 133 11.13 2.00 16.24
C SER A 133 11.02 2.22 17.75
N LEU A 134 10.20 3.17 18.20
CA LEU A 134 9.94 3.43 19.62
C LEU A 134 9.18 2.29 20.31
N ALA A 135 8.48 1.46 19.56
CA ALA A 135 7.80 0.25 20.03
C ALA A 135 8.64 -1.04 19.84
N ASN A 136 9.92 -0.92 19.49
CA ASN A 136 10.84 -2.02 19.17
C ASN A 136 10.40 -2.89 17.98
N ILE A 137 9.67 -2.32 17.03
CA ILE A 137 9.25 -2.97 15.78
C ILE A 137 10.14 -2.47 14.65
N GLU A 138 10.80 -3.39 13.93
CA GLU A 138 11.62 -3.01 12.78
C GLU A 138 10.73 -2.60 11.60
N ALA A 139 10.91 -1.36 11.12
CA ALA A 139 10.21 -0.81 9.96
C ALA A 139 11.17 -0.07 9.02
N LYS A 140 10.94 -0.20 7.71
CA LYS A 140 11.71 0.48 6.66
C LYS A 140 10.79 1.40 5.87
N ILE A 141 11.35 2.49 5.38
CA ILE A 141 10.71 3.33 4.36
C ILE A 141 11.13 2.77 3.00
N ILE A 142 10.15 2.52 2.16
CA ILE A 142 10.34 2.06 0.79
C ILE A 142 9.97 3.20 -0.15
N ASP A 143 10.90 3.58 -1.01
CA ASP A 143 10.65 4.55 -2.07
C ASP A 143 10.40 3.83 -3.38
N GLY A 144 9.49 4.38 -4.20
CA GLY A 144 9.13 3.78 -5.46
C GLY A 144 8.12 4.59 -6.26
N TYR A 145 7.39 3.87 -7.07
CA TYR A 145 6.35 4.40 -7.94
C TYR A 145 4.98 4.00 -7.40
N GLY A 146 4.16 5.01 -7.09
CA GLY A 146 2.73 4.84 -6.88
C GLY A 146 2.01 5.10 -8.21
N ARG A 147 1.04 4.26 -8.57
CA ARG A 147 0.31 4.33 -9.83
C ARG A 147 -1.12 4.74 -9.60
N SER A 148 -1.57 5.75 -10.33
CA SER A 148 -2.94 6.25 -10.34
C SER A 148 -3.39 6.52 -11.79
N PRO A 149 -4.66 6.85 -12.04
CA PRO A 149 -5.14 7.17 -13.41
C PRO A 149 -4.33 8.23 -14.14
N GLU A 150 -3.69 9.15 -13.41
CA GLU A 150 -2.94 10.28 -13.99
C GLU A 150 -1.43 10.08 -13.97
N VAL A 151 -0.93 9.01 -13.32
CA VAL A 151 0.51 8.88 -13.04
C VAL A 151 0.99 7.45 -13.24
N ASN A 152 2.14 7.30 -13.93
CA ASN A 152 2.79 6.01 -14.21
C ASN A 152 1.91 5.07 -15.04
N ILE A 153 1.27 5.61 -16.08
CA ILE A 153 0.49 4.88 -17.08
C ILE A 153 1.30 4.80 -18.37
N GLY A 154 1.52 3.58 -18.87
CA GLY A 154 2.30 3.33 -20.09
C GLY A 154 3.81 3.55 -19.93
N GLU A 155 4.24 4.48 -19.09
CA GLU A 155 5.64 4.77 -18.80
C GLU A 155 5.88 5.15 -17.34
N LEU A 156 7.08 4.96 -16.84
CA LEU A 156 7.49 5.45 -15.53
C LEU A 156 8.00 6.89 -15.63
N SER A 157 7.51 7.71 -14.70
CA SER A 157 8.02 9.04 -14.43
C SER A 157 9.19 8.97 -13.42
N ILE A 158 9.38 10.02 -12.63
CA ILE A 158 10.28 9.97 -11.47
C ILE A 158 9.59 9.25 -10.30
N PRO A 159 10.32 8.55 -9.41
CA PRO A 159 9.73 7.94 -8.23
C PRO A 159 8.89 8.96 -7.45
N ASN A 160 7.65 8.63 -7.15
CA ASN A 160 6.65 9.60 -6.68
C ASN A 160 6.01 9.22 -5.34
N HIS A 161 6.32 8.04 -4.79
CA HIS A 161 5.65 7.53 -3.62
C HIS A 161 6.61 6.89 -2.61
N SER A 162 6.16 6.87 -1.33
CA SER A 162 6.88 6.20 -0.24
C SER A 162 5.86 5.51 0.67
N TRP A 163 6.20 4.29 1.08
CA TRP A 163 5.40 3.46 1.99
C TRP A 163 6.29 2.73 2.99
N ASN A 164 5.78 1.74 3.71
CA ASN A 164 6.56 1.00 4.68
C ASN A 164 6.60 -0.51 4.40
N ALA A 165 7.73 -1.12 4.76
CA ALA A 165 7.83 -2.53 5.06
C ALA A 165 8.04 -2.68 6.58
N ILE A 166 7.26 -3.56 7.21
CA ILE A 166 7.25 -3.80 8.66
C ILE A 166 7.64 -5.25 8.90
N LYS A 167 8.55 -5.51 9.84
CA LYS A 167 8.97 -6.87 10.20
C LYS A 167 8.17 -7.35 11.40
N LEU A 168 7.33 -8.35 11.17
CA LEU A 168 6.52 -9.01 12.20
C LEU A 168 6.81 -10.51 12.16
N ASN A 169 7.01 -11.13 13.30
CA ASN A 169 7.28 -12.58 13.41
C ASN A 169 8.37 -13.07 12.42
N THR A 170 9.47 -12.32 12.29
CA THR A 170 10.60 -12.58 11.38
C THR A 170 10.35 -12.36 9.89
N LYS A 171 9.12 -12.08 9.44
CA LYS A 171 8.75 -11.80 8.05
C LYS A 171 8.53 -10.30 7.81
N TRP A 172 8.71 -9.87 6.57
CA TRP A 172 8.40 -8.50 6.13
C TRP A 172 7.01 -8.41 5.51
N TYR A 173 6.28 -7.34 5.83
CA TYR A 173 4.93 -7.05 5.37
C TYR A 173 4.86 -5.63 4.83
N LEU A 174 4.04 -5.40 3.80
CA LEU A 174 3.85 -4.09 3.18
C LEU A 174 2.64 -3.36 3.77
N ALA A 175 2.77 -2.06 3.98
CA ALA A 175 1.67 -1.21 4.41
C ALA A 175 1.83 0.22 3.91
N ASP A 176 0.73 0.85 3.47
CA ASP A 176 0.71 2.26 3.06
C ASP A 176 -0.32 3.07 3.85
N ALA A 177 0.16 3.77 4.87
CA ALA A 177 -0.69 4.64 5.68
C ALA A 177 -1.20 5.87 4.91
N THR A 178 -0.55 6.28 3.82
CA THR A 178 -0.99 7.42 3.00
C THR A 178 -2.30 7.10 2.30
N TRP A 179 -2.33 5.98 1.57
CA TRP A 179 -3.50 5.56 0.81
C TRP A 179 -4.61 4.98 1.70
N SER A 180 -4.23 4.42 2.85
CA SER A 180 -5.21 4.05 3.88
C SER A 180 -5.92 5.23 4.53
N SER A 181 -5.30 6.41 4.60
CA SER A 181 -5.86 7.55 5.34
C SER A 181 -7.06 8.19 4.67
N GLY A 182 -7.15 8.10 3.35
CA GLY A 182 -8.19 8.75 2.56
C GLY A 182 -7.66 9.38 1.27
N TYR A 183 -8.40 10.34 0.74
CA TYR A 183 -8.12 10.92 -0.58
C TYR A 183 -8.30 12.45 -0.59
N THR A 184 -7.81 13.08 -1.66
CA THR A 184 -8.03 14.51 -1.88
C THR A 184 -9.22 14.72 -2.81
N ASP A 185 -10.24 15.41 -2.33
CA ASP A 185 -11.30 15.98 -3.16
C ASP A 185 -10.70 17.17 -3.93
N LEU A 186 -10.46 16.98 -5.22
CA LEU A 186 -9.85 18.00 -6.09
C LEU A 186 -10.77 19.21 -6.31
N ASN A 187 -12.08 19.02 -6.30
CA ASN A 187 -13.05 20.10 -6.50
C ASN A 187 -13.05 21.06 -5.31
N ARG A 188 -12.95 20.52 -4.10
CA ARG A 188 -12.92 21.29 -2.85
C ARG A 188 -11.52 21.61 -2.38
N ASN A 189 -10.49 21.04 -3.01
CA ASN A 189 -9.08 21.12 -2.59
C ASN A 189 -8.90 20.76 -1.10
N THR A 190 -9.64 19.77 -0.64
CA THR A 190 -9.63 19.31 0.76
C THR A 190 -9.29 17.83 0.85
N PHE A 191 -8.56 17.45 1.90
CA PHE A 191 -8.30 16.05 2.20
C PHE A 191 -9.49 15.46 2.99
N ILE A 192 -10.06 14.40 2.48
CA ILE A 192 -11.12 13.62 3.12
C ILE A 192 -10.47 12.43 3.83
N LEU A 193 -10.67 12.37 5.15
CA LEU A 193 -10.29 11.18 5.92
C LEU A 193 -11.33 10.09 5.63
N ASP A 194 -10.87 9.03 4.97
CA ASP A 194 -11.68 7.87 4.61
C ASP A 194 -10.79 6.62 4.72
N TYR A 195 -10.83 6.01 5.90
CA TYR A 195 -9.92 4.91 6.22
C TYR A 195 -10.23 3.66 5.41
N ASN A 196 -9.23 3.20 4.65
CA ASN A 196 -9.25 1.94 3.92
C ASN A 196 -8.27 0.93 4.54
N ASP A 197 -8.79 -0.18 5.07
CA ASP A 197 -8.00 -1.25 5.69
C ASP A 197 -7.23 -2.10 4.66
N GLY A 198 -7.53 -1.96 3.38
CA GLY A 198 -6.93 -2.76 2.32
C GLY A 198 -5.43 -2.60 2.16
N TYR A 199 -4.87 -1.46 2.58
CA TYR A 199 -3.42 -1.18 2.52
C TYR A 199 -2.68 -1.54 3.82
N PHE A 200 -3.34 -2.20 4.77
CA PHE A 200 -2.73 -2.73 5.99
C PHE A 200 -2.27 -4.17 5.77
N LEU A 201 -0.95 -4.43 5.80
CA LEU A 201 -0.33 -5.74 5.61
C LEU A 201 -0.81 -6.45 4.32
N THR A 202 -0.93 -5.68 3.24
CA THR A 202 -1.48 -6.14 1.96
C THR A 202 -0.62 -7.24 1.34
N GLU A 203 -1.29 -8.21 0.71
CA GLU A 203 -0.65 -9.24 -0.10
C GLU A 203 0.31 -8.63 -1.13
N PRO A 204 1.58 -9.04 -1.20
CA PRO A 204 2.57 -8.45 -2.10
C PRO A 204 2.13 -8.41 -3.57
N GLN A 205 1.47 -9.46 -4.04
CA GLN A 205 0.97 -9.55 -5.43
C GLN A 205 -0.08 -8.46 -5.72
N LEU A 206 -1.00 -8.21 -4.78
CA LEU A 206 -1.98 -7.13 -4.91
C LEU A 206 -1.31 -5.77 -4.76
N PHE A 207 -0.40 -5.61 -3.80
CA PHE A 207 0.31 -4.36 -3.55
C PHE A 207 1.08 -3.87 -4.77
N LEU A 208 1.73 -4.78 -5.50
CA LEU A 208 2.46 -4.50 -6.74
C LEU A 208 1.57 -4.01 -7.90
N LYS A 209 0.25 -4.18 -7.84
CA LYS A 209 -0.64 -3.60 -8.87
C LYS A 209 -0.61 -2.07 -8.87
N SER A 210 -0.27 -1.45 -7.74
CA SER A 210 -0.25 0.02 -7.60
C SER A 210 1.06 0.59 -7.01
N HIS A 211 1.97 -0.26 -6.47
CA HIS A 211 3.21 0.15 -5.82
C HIS A 211 4.41 -0.63 -6.35
N TYR A 212 5.32 0.03 -7.05
CA TYR A 212 6.53 -0.61 -7.57
C TYR A 212 7.77 -0.04 -6.88
N PRO A 213 8.53 -0.82 -6.08
CA PRO A 213 9.67 -0.33 -5.31
C PRO A 213 10.89 -0.10 -6.20
N LEU A 214 11.76 0.87 -5.83
CA LEU A 214 13.05 1.10 -6.48
C LEU A 214 14.04 -0.05 -6.24
N VAL A 215 13.88 -0.78 -5.15
CA VAL A 215 14.75 -1.88 -4.76
C VAL A 215 13.97 -3.19 -4.79
N GLU A 216 14.30 -4.07 -5.71
CA GLU A 216 13.59 -5.31 -6.06
C GLU A 216 13.19 -6.17 -4.85
N LYS A 217 14.09 -6.33 -3.87
CA LYS A 217 13.79 -7.14 -2.67
C LYS A 217 12.53 -6.73 -1.93
N TRP A 218 12.06 -5.48 -2.10
CA TRP A 218 10.87 -4.96 -1.45
C TRP A 218 9.58 -5.25 -2.19
N LYS A 219 9.65 -5.95 -3.31
CA LYS A 219 8.45 -6.56 -3.92
C LYS A 219 7.89 -7.68 -3.05
N LEU A 220 8.74 -8.33 -2.24
CA LEU A 220 8.42 -9.46 -1.37
C LEU A 220 7.81 -10.66 -2.12
N LEU A 221 8.10 -10.80 -3.41
CA LEU A 221 7.76 -11.96 -4.23
C LEU A 221 9.00 -12.80 -4.50
N GLN A 222 8.85 -14.14 -4.63
CA GLN A 222 9.96 -15.06 -4.88
C GLN A 222 10.31 -15.16 -6.37
N ASP A 223 9.29 -15.40 -7.20
CA ASP A 223 9.45 -15.58 -8.65
C ASP A 223 8.89 -14.34 -9.35
N ASP A 224 9.70 -13.28 -9.31
CA ASP A 224 9.23 -12.00 -9.82
C ASP A 224 9.48 -11.88 -11.31
N VAL A 225 8.47 -12.19 -12.09
CA VAL A 225 8.34 -11.85 -13.52
C VAL A 225 7.79 -10.44 -13.74
N SER A 226 7.45 -9.69 -12.67
CA SER A 226 6.87 -8.36 -12.80
C SER A 226 7.93 -7.34 -13.19
N SER A 227 7.96 -6.98 -14.46
CA SER A 227 8.77 -5.88 -14.96
C SER A 227 8.10 -4.52 -14.72
N THR A 228 8.88 -3.45 -14.81
CA THR A 228 8.32 -2.08 -14.83
C THR A 228 7.31 -1.89 -15.96
N LEU A 229 7.53 -2.56 -17.11
CA LEU A 229 6.61 -2.53 -18.25
C LEU A 229 5.25 -3.15 -17.89
N ASN A 230 5.27 -4.32 -17.24
CA ASN A 230 4.04 -4.96 -16.76
C ASN A 230 3.31 -4.06 -15.76
N PHE A 231 4.04 -3.41 -14.85
CA PHE A 231 3.46 -2.50 -13.86
C PHE A 231 2.72 -1.33 -14.51
N VAL A 232 3.31 -0.64 -15.51
CA VAL A 232 2.68 0.53 -16.12
C VAL A 232 1.54 0.20 -17.09
N ASN A 233 1.50 -1.03 -17.62
CA ASN A 233 0.50 -1.48 -18.58
C ASN A 233 -0.63 -2.31 -17.94
N ALA A 234 -0.46 -2.82 -16.71
CA ALA A 234 -1.49 -3.61 -16.04
C ALA A 234 -2.82 -2.83 -15.87
N PRO A 235 -3.96 -3.49 -15.73
CA PRO A 235 -5.20 -2.83 -15.33
C PRO A 235 -5.04 -2.03 -14.05
N LEU A 236 -5.73 -0.89 -13.96
CA LEU A 236 -5.76 -0.10 -12.73
C LEU A 236 -6.61 -0.78 -11.67
N VAL A 237 -6.14 -0.71 -10.43
CA VAL A 237 -6.88 -1.17 -9.25
C VAL A 237 -7.05 -0.01 -8.27
N TYR A 238 -8.19 0.02 -7.61
CA TYR A 238 -8.59 1.10 -6.71
C TYR A 238 -8.75 0.61 -5.27
N GLY A 239 -9.05 1.53 -4.37
CA GLY A 239 -9.12 1.26 -2.94
C GLY A 239 -10.03 0.09 -2.54
N GLU A 240 -11.19 -0.08 -3.21
CA GLU A 240 -12.10 -1.19 -2.93
C GLU A 240 -11.49 -2.56 -3.28
N THR A 241 -10.71 -2.64 -4.37
CA THR A 241 -9.96 -3.86 -4.74
C THR A 241 -9.05 -4.31 -3.60
N PHE A 242 -8.36 -3.35 -2.96
CA PHE A 242 -7.50 -3.63 -1.81
C PHE A 242 -8.30 -4.02 -0.57
N LYS A 243 -9.41 -3.34 -0.32
CA LYS A 243 -10.29 -3.64 0.83
C LYS A 243 -10.89 -5.04 0.73
N LEU A 244 -11.33 -5.43 -0.45
CA LEU A 244 -11.90 -6.74 -0.73
C LEU A 244 -10.85 -7.82 -1.00
N GLN A 245 -9.57 -7.47 -1.13
CA GLN A 245 -8.46 -8.39 -1.43
C GLN A 245 -8.65 -9.13 -2.75
N ILE A 246 -9.14 -8.43 -3.78
CA ILE A 246 -9.36 -8.99 -5.12
C ILE A 246 -8.07 -8.84 -5.94
N ILE A 247 -7.60 -9.93 -6.53
CA ILE A 247 -6.45 -9.94 -7.42
C ILE A 247 -6.93 -10.08 -8.87
N THR A 248 -6.60 -9.10 -9.71
CA THR A 248 -6.88 -9.19 -11.15
C THR A 248 -5.88 -10.13 -11.82
N ILE A 249 -6.36 -11.22 -12.41
CA ILE A 249 -5.56 -12.19 -13.12
C ILE A 249 -5.53 -11.89 -14.61
N TYR A 250 -6.71 -11.61 -15.21
CA TYR A 250 -6.85 -11.29 -16.61
C TYR A 250 -7.91 -10.19 -16.79
N PRO A 251 -7.71 -9.25 -17.72
CA PRO A 251 -6.58 -9.11 -18.63
C PRO A 251 -5.27 -8.68 -17.92
N ILE A 252 -4.12 -9.04 -18.50
CA ILE A 252 -2.81 -8.66 -17.95
C ILE A 252 -2.51 -7.19 -18.23
N GLU A 253 -3.02 -6.67 -19.34
CA GLU A 253 -2.82 -5.29 -19.78
C GLU A 253 -4.15 -4.51 -19.85
N MET A 254 -4.08 -3.18 -19.67
CA MET A 254 -5.24 -2.28 -19.79
C MET A 254 -5.76 -2.19 -21.22
N LYS A 255 -4.86 -2.31 -22.21
CA LYS A 255 -5.20 -2.17 -23.63
C LYS A 255 -5.17 -3.54 -24.27
N ASN A 256 -6.33 -3.99 -24.73
CA ASN A 256 -6.47 -5.28 -25.41
C ASN A 256 -7.11 -5.05 -26.78
N ASN A 257 -6.58 -5.73 -27.80
CA ASN A 257 -7.20 -5.76 -29.12
C ASN A 257 -8.00 -7.05 -29.23
N ILE A 258 -9.30 -6.92 -29.43
CA ILE A 258 -10.23 -8.04 -29.60
C ILE A 258 -10.90 -7.95 -30.96
N SER A 259 -11.14 -9.10 -31.60
CA SER A 259 -11.91 -9.17 -32.85
C SER A 259 -13.40 -9.00 -32.55
N LYS A 260 -14.17 -8.54 -33.56
CA LYS A 260 -15.60 -8.25 -33.39
C LYS A 260 -16.41 -9.43 -32.85
N ASP A 261 -16.04 -10.65 -33.24
CA ASP A 261 -16.77 -11.87 -32.92
C ASP A 261 -16.08 -12.70 -31.80
N GLU A 262 -15.04 -12.14 -31.18
CA GLU A 262 -14.29 -12.79 -30.10
C GLU A 262 -14.92 -12.44 -28.74
N ASP A 263 -15.00 -13.44 -27.86
CA ASP A 263 -15.39 -13.25 -26.49
C ASP A 263 -14.22 -12.72 -25.68
N PHE A 264 -14.47 -11.72 -24.82
CA PHE A 264 -13.51 -11.17 -23.91
C PHE A 264 -13.98 -11.44 -22.47
N PHE A 265 -13.09 -11.96 -21.63
CA PHE A 265 -13.41 -12.29 -20.25
C PHE A 265 -12.49 -11.58 -19.28
N PHE A 266 -12.97 -11.39 -18.06
CA PHE A 266 -12.20 -10.93 -16.92
C PHE A 266 -12.06 -12.07 -15.93
N GLN A 267 -10.85 -12.28 -15.42
CA GLN A 267 -10.60 -13.26 -14.37
C GLN A 267 -10.09 -12.56 -13.12
N LEU A 268 -10.79 -12.75 -12.04
CA LEU A 268 -10.46 -12.21 -10.73
C LEU A 268 -10.24 -13.37 -9.77
N GLN A 269 -9.25 -13.26 -8.91
CA GLN A 269 -9.04 -14.17 -7.79
C GLN A 269 -9.38 -13.42 -6.52
N GLU A 270 -10.17 -14.04 -5.68
CA GLU A 270 -10.51 -13.53 -4.36
C GLU A 270 -9.81 -14.34 -3.26
N ASN A 271 -9.50 -13.67 -2.16
CA ASN A 271 -8.96 -14.33 -0.96
C ASN A 271 -10.00 -14.42 0.17
N ASN A 272 -11.22 -13.91 -0.05
CA ASN A 272 -12.36 -13.94 0.85
C ASN A 272 -13.61 -14.31 0.04
N GLU A 273 -14.62 -14.91 0.67
CA GLU A 273 -15.90 -15.16 0.00
C GLU A 273 -16.54 -13.83 -0.44
N LEU A 274 -16.63 -13.63 -1.75
CA LEU A 274 -17.30 -12.48 -2.37
C LEU A 274 -18.75 -12.86 -2.71
N ASP A 275 -19.66 -11.99 -2.35
CA ASP A 275 -21.01 -12.05 -2.88
C ASP A 275 -21.01 -11.47 -4.30
N LEU A 276 -21.20 -12.34 -5.30
CA LEU A 276 -21.21 -11.96 -6.71
C LEU A 276 -22.29 -10.92 -7.04
N SER A 277 -23.36 -10.81 -6.23
CA SER A 277 -24.38 -9.79 -6.39
C SER A 277 -23.86 -8.36 -6.15
N GLN A 278 -22.70 -8.20 -5.53
CA GLN A 278 -22.05 -6.91 -5.29
C GLN A 278 -21.11 -6.48 -6.41
N ILE A 279 -20.93 -7.31 -7.44
CA ILE A 279 -20.09 -6.97 -8.59
C ILE A 279 -20.93 -6.26 -9.63
N ASP A 280 -20.60 -5.02 -9.91
CA ASP A 280 -21.17 -4.24 -11.02
C ASP A 280 -20.14 -4.10 -12.13
N ILE A 281 -20.55 -4.41 -13.36
CA ILE A 281 -19.71 -4.27 -14.56
C ILE A 281 -20.28 -3.15 -15.41
N GLN A 282 -19.55 -2.04 -15.48
CA GLN A 282 -19.92 -0.89 -16.30
C GLN A 282 -19.08 -0.84 -17.57
N ILE A 283 -19.77 -0.76 -18.71
CA ILE A 283 -19.12 -0.62 -20.02
C ILE A 283 -19.47 0.77 -20.57
N GLU A 284 -18.45 1.61 -20.67
CA GLU A 284 -18.58 2.95 -21.24
C GLU A 284 -18.11 2.98 -22.70
N ASN A 285 -18.85 3.76 -23.54
CA ASN A 285 -18.51 4.01 -24.96
C ASN A 285 -18.36 2.74 -25.82
N PHE A 286 -19.16 1.71 -25.53
CA PHE A 286 -19.13 0.48 -26.29
C PHE A 286 -20.09 0.54 -27.48
N PRO A 287 -19.62 0.45 -28.72
CA PRO A 287 -20.48 0.58 -29.91
C PRO A 287 -21.41 -0.63 -30.16
N TYR A 288 -21.24 -1.72 -29.40
CA TYR A 288 -22.01 -2.97 -29.55
C TYR A 288 -22.44 -3.49 -28.18
N THR A 289 -23.70 -3.87 -28.04
CA THR A 289 -24.22 -4.53 -26.84
C THR A 289 -24.01 -6.04 -26.96
N LYS A 290 -23.03 -6.61 -26.26
CA LYS A 290 -22.95 -8.07 -26.02
C LYS A 290 -23.48 -8.38 -24.62
N PRO A 291 -24.12 -9.53 -24.41
CA PRO A 291 -24.54 -9.95 -23.06
C PRO A 291 -23.30 -10.16 -22.19
N ILE A 292 -23.37 -9.70 -20.95
CA ILE A 292 -22.35 -9.94 -19.92
C ILE A 292 -22.85 -11.07 -19.06
N SER A 293 -22.04 -12.10 -18.87
CA SER A 293 -22.31 -13.19 -17.92
C SER A 293 -21.21 -13.26 -16.85
N ILE A 294 -21.60 -13.44 -15.60
CA ILE A 294 -20.67 -13.66 -14.49
C ILE A 294 -20.83 -15.08 -14.05
N SER A 295 -19.71 -15.83 -13.99
CA SER A 295 -19.69 -17.20 -13.49
C SER A 295 -18.48 -17.42 -12.57
N LEU A 296 -18.63 -18.31 -11.59
CA LEU A 296 -17.49 -18.82 -10.84
C LEU A 296 -16.72 -19.81 -11.73
N ALA A 297 -15.42 -19.67 -11.80
CA ALA A 297 -14.57 -20.69 -12.36
C ALA A 297 -14.46 -21.85 -11.34
N PRO A 298 -14.43 -23.12 -11.83
CA PRO A 298 -14.30 -24.28 -10.96
C PRO A 298 -12.96 -24.32 -10.21
#